data_c8cfc7e613dfd71f107e15759a2cadf5
#
_entry.id   c8cfc7e613dfd71f107e15759a2cadf5
#
_cell.length_a   1.000
_cell.length_b   1.000
_cell.length_c   1.000
_cell.angle_alpha   90.00
_cell.angle_beta   90.00
_cell.angle_gamma   90.00
#
_symmetry.space_group_name_H-M   'P 1'
#
loop_
_entity.id
_entity.type
_entity.pdbx_description
1 polymer ?
#
loop_
_entity_poly.entity_id
_entity_poly.type
_entity_poly.pdbx_seq_one_letter_code
_entity_poly.pdbx_strand_id
1 'polypeptide(L)'
;MSQDTHFKIIEGFIPVLLSAPHVHAHRRPSLTLSYKQGEPLTDYIVEQICLMTGAWGIIQTDQTDFDPNYHKLEENPYKEAVLELVEKGKVKKFVDIHGLNPQYEYDLGIYYPSKFFKSICLADDVCRGVDKRTLRGINSCVFRFDNDNRESLGEFVASKLRVPSVQVEIAKYIREKEELRKPFIENLAAVLRV
;
A
#
# COMPACT_ATOMS: atom_id res chain seq x y z
N MET A 1 -6.08 0.30 -29.59
CA MET A 1 -7.02 -0.15 -28.55
C MET A 1 -6.35 0.15 -27.23
N SER A 2 -6.82 1.14 -26.46
CA SER A 2 -6.33 1.31 -25.08
C SER A 2 -6.75 0.05 -24.31
N GLN A 3 -5.80 -0.71 -23.82
CA GLN A 3 -6.13 -1.72 -22.82
C GLN A 3 -6.83 -0.97 -21.68
N ASP A 4 -8.03 -1.39 -21.32
CA ASP A 4 -8.71 -0.93 -20.11
C ASP A 4 -7.83 -1.35 -18.93
N THR A 5 -6.95 -0.44 -18.52
CA THR A 5 -6.12 -0.64 -17.34
C THR A 5 -7.02 -0.36 -16.14
N HIS A 6 -7.30 -1.39 -15.33
CA HIS A 6 -8.12 -1.28 -14.11
C HIS A 6 -7.41 -0.52 -12.98
N PHE A 7 -6.51 0.37 -13.33
CA PHE A 7 -5.78 1.24 -12.39
C PHE A 7 -5.37 2.55 -13.06
N LYS A 8 -5.20 3.57 -12.26
CA LYS A 8 -4.63 4.85 -12.67
C LYS A 8 -3.24 5.07 -12.07
N ILE A 9 -2.41 5.82 -12.80
CA ILE A 9 -1.07 6.21 -12.38
C ILE A 9 -1.07 7.71 -12.07
N ILE A 10 -0.45 8.08 -10.95
CA ILE A 10 -0.13 9.46 -10.59
C ILE A 10 1.36 9.64 -10.82
N GLU A 11 1.73 10.50 -11.77
CA GLU A 11 3.13 10.82 -12.01
C GLU A 11 3.72 11.65 -10.87
N GLY A 12 4.92 11.28 -10.44
CA GLY A 12 5.65 11.95 -9.37
C GLY A 12 7.06 12.34 -9.79
N PHE A 13 7.78 12.98 -8.88
CA PHE A 13 9.17 13.43 -9.10
C PHE A 13 10.11 13.06 -7.94
N ILE A 14 9.59 12.57 -6.83
CA ILE A 14 10.42 12.01 -5.75
C ILE A 14 10.49 10.48 -5.85
N PRO A 15 11.57 9.83 -5.33
CA PRO A 15 11.77 8.39 -5.48
C PRO A 15 10.94 7.56 -4.48
N VAL A 16 9.65 7.84 -4.39
CA VAL A 16 8.66 7.14 -3.54
C VAL A 16 7.48 6.73 -4.40
N LEU A 17 7.04 5.49 -4.27
CA LEU A 17 5.83 4.96 -4.91
C LEU A 17 4.85 4.52 -3.84
N LEU A 18 3.61 5.02 -3.93
CA LEU A 18 2.47 4.56 -3.15
C LEU A 18 1.54 3.70 -4.01
N SER A 19 0.91 2.73 -3.39
CA SER A 19 -0.04 1.82 -4.03
C SER A 19 -1.33 1.73 -3.23
N ALA A 20 -2.49 1.62 -3.91
CA ALA A 20 -3.77 1.24 -3.35
C ALA A 20 -4.39 0.15 -4.26
N PRO A 21 -4.01 -1.13 -4.06
CA PRO A 21 -4.33 -2.21 -5.00
C PRO A 21 -5.73 -2.79 -4.81
N HIS A 22 -6.41 -2.49 -3.70
CA HIS A 22 -7.67 -3.10 -3.30
C HIS A 22 -8.81 -2.11 -3.06
N VAL A 23 -8.81 -0.96 -3.73
CA VAL A 23 -9.87 0.05 -3.60
C VAL A 23 -11.25 -0.54 -3.90
N HIS A 24 -11.33 -1.35 -4.95
CA HIS A 24 -12.54 -2.03 -5.41
C HIS A 24 -12.49 -3.54 -5.18
N ALA A 25 -13.61 -4.20 -5.43
CA ALA A 25 -13.67 -5.65 -5.34
C ALA A 25 -12.65 -6.33 -6.27
N HIS A 26 -12.04 -7.41 -5.82
CA HIS A 26 -11.00 -8.12 -6.56
C HIS A 26 -11.09 -9.62 -6.32
N ARG A 27 -10.64 -10.39 -7.31
CA ARG A 27 -10.74 -11.85 -7.26
C ARG A 27 -9.47 -12.46 -6.68
N ARG A 28 -9.64 -13.21 -5.61
CA ARG A 28 -8.57 -13.93 -4.94
C ARG A 28 -8.64 -15.41 -5.30
N PRO A 29 -7.57 -16.04 -5.83
CA PRO A 29 -7.62 -17.41 -6.35
C PRO A 29 -8.03 -18.45 -5.31
N SER A 30 -7.73 -18.22 -4.04
CA SER A 30 -7.95 -19.16 -2.95
C SER A 30 -9.31 -19.03 -2.24
N LEU A 31 -10.17 -18.08 -2.65
CA LEU A 31 -11.46 -17.90 -2.02
C LEU A 31 -12.57 -18.64 -2.75
N THR A 32 -13.44 -19.30 -1.97
CA THR A 32 -14.69 -19.88 -2.46
C THR A 32 -15.70 -18.82 -2.90
N LEU A 33 -15.56 -17.59 -2.40
CA LEU A 33 -16.34 -16.42 -2.82
C LEU A 33 -15.79 -15.84 -4.11
N SER A 34 -16.67 -15.35 -4.96
CA SER A 34 -16.31 -14.79 -6.27
C SER A 34 -15.34 -13.62 -6.16
N TYR A 35 -15.54 -12.72 -5.19
CA TYR A 35 -14.73 -11.52 -4.98
C TYR A 35 -14.57 -11.19 -3.50
N LYS A 36 -13.41 -10.65 -3.15
CA LYS A 36 -13.18 -9.96 -1.89
C LYS A 36 -13.70 -8.52 -2.01
N GLN A 37 -14.27 -7.99 -0.95
CA GLN A 37 -14.72 -6.59 -0.92
C GLN A 37 -13.55 -5.62 -1.03
N GLY A 38 -13.81 -4.46 -1.63
CA GLY A 38 -12.85 -3.37 -1.72
C GLY A 38 -12.59 -2.69 -0.37
N GLU A 39 -11.54 -1.90 -0.35
CA GLU A 39 -11.01 -1.18 0.81
C GLU A 39 -11.17 0.34 0.58
N PRO A 40 -12.37 0.91 0.74
CA PRO A 40 -12.67 2.29 0.34
C PRO A 40 -11.81 3.31 1.08
N LEU A 41 -11.56 4.46 0.41
CA LEU A 41 -10.75 5.59 0.87
C LEU A 41 -9.22 5.33 0.92
N THR A 42 -8.75 4.15 0.54
CA THR A 42 -7.32 3.90 0.33
C THR A 42 -6.80 4.68 -0.88
N ASP A 43 -7.61 4.81 -1.93
CA ASP A 43 -7.38 5.68 -3.09
C ASP A 43 -7.18 7.14 -2.71
N TYR A 44 -8.13 7.69 -1.96
CA TYR A 44 -8.07 9.07 -1.47
C TYR A 44 -6.80 9.33 -0.65
N ILE A 45 -6.42 8.40 0.23
CA ILE A 45 -5.20 8.52 1.05
C ILE A 45 -3.96 8.60 0.14
N VAL A 46 -3.84 7.69 -0.83
CA VAL A 46 -2.71 7.69 -1.78
C VAL A 46 -2.67 8.98 -2.59
N GLU A 47 -3.81 9.42 -3.15
CA GLU A 47 -3.90 10.67 -3.91
C GLU A 47 -3.42 11.88 -3.13
N GLN A 48 -3.90 12.02 -1.89
CA GLN A 48 -3.53 13.17 -1.05
C GLN A 48 -2.05 13.15 -0.68
N ILE A 49 -1.49 11.98 -0.37
CA ILE A 49 -0.05 11.87 -0.08
C ILE A 49 0.78 12.19 -1.33
N CYS A 50 0.40 11.68 -2.50
CA CYS A 50 1.08 12.02 -3.76
C CYS A 50 1.04 13.52 -4.04
N LEU A 51 -0.12 14.16 -3.87
CA LEU A 51 -0.29 15.61 -4.05
C LEU A 51 0.59 16.42 -3.09
N MET A 52 0.70 15.99 -1.83
CA MET A 52 1.47 16.70 -0.80
C MET A 52 2.98 16.52 -0.93
N THR A 53 3.43 15.40 -1.52
CA THR A 53 4.86 15.01 -1.50
C THR A 53 5.52 15.04 -2.87
N GLY A 54 4.74 14.89 -3.95
CA GLY A 54 5.26 14.63 -5.29
C GLY A 54 5.67 13.17 -5.51
N ALA A 55 5.21 12.25 -4.67
CA ALA A 55 5.42 10.82 -4.85
C ALA A 55 4.65 10.28 -6.06
N TRP A 56 5.11 9.18 -6.62
CA TRP A 56 4.38 8.40 -7.60
C TRP A 56 3.24 7.64 -6.93
N GLY A 57 2.15 7.41 -7.66
CA GLY A 57 1.02 6.63 -7.17
C GLY A 57 0.50 5.65 -8.21
N ILE A 58 0.00 4.51 -7.75
CA ILE A 58 -0.77 3.56 -8.56
C ILE A 58 -2.01 3.14 -7.76
N ILE A 59 -3.19 3.23 -8.35
CA ILE A 59 -4.47 3.08 -7.64
C ILE A 59 -5.43 2.25 -8.51
N GLN A 60 -5.98 1.19 -7.95
CA GLN A 60 -7.04 0.42 -8.60
C GLN A 60 -8.28 1.30 -8.84
N THR A 61 -8.84 1.27 -10.05
CA THR A 61 -10.00 2.09 -10.45
C THR A 61 -11.30 1.31 -10.58
N ASP A 62 -11.20 0.00 -10.75
CA ASP A 62 -12.35 -0.86 -11.04
C ASP A 62 -12.20 -2.22 -10.38
N GLN A 63 -13.30 -3.00 -10.37
CA GLN A 63 -13.26 -4.39 -10.00
C GLN A 63 -12.32 -5.19 -10.93
N THR A 64 -11.51 -6.07 -10.35
CA THR A 64 -10.54 -6.88 -11.10
C THR A 64 -10.75 -8.37 -10.89
N ASP A 65 -10.47 -9.15 -11.94
CA ASP A 65 -10.44 -10.62 -11.87
C ASP A 65 -9.10 -11.17 -11.35
N PHE A 66 -8.24 -10.30 -10.90
CA PHE A 66 -6.95 -10.64 -10.27
C PHE A 66 -6.78 -9.88 -8.95
N ASP A 67 -5.90 -10.40 -8.10
CA ASP A 67 -5.48 -9.77 -6.85
C ASP A 67 -3.98 -9.47 -6.94
N PRO A 68 -3.55 -8.19 -6.89
CA PRO A 68 -2.14 -7.80 -6.95
C PRO A 68 -1.24 -8.49 -5.92
N ASN A 69 -1.81 -8.92 -4.80
CA ASN A 69 -1.10 -9.60 -3.72
C ASN A 69 -1.07 -11.14 -3.82
N TYR A 70 -1.69 -11.72 -4.85
CA TYR A 70 -1.78 -13.18 -4.99
C TYR A 70 -1.35 -13.70 -6.35
N HIS A 71 -1.68 -12.98 -7.42
CA HIS A 71 -1.34 -13.42 -8.77
C HIS A 71 0.14 -13.19 -9.08
N LYS A 72 0.70 -14.07 -9.87
CA LYS A 72 2.07 -13.94 -10.35
C LYS A 72 2.20 -12.79 -11.34
N LEU A 73 3.41 -12.37 -11.62
CA LEU A 73 3.68 -11.22 -12.49
C LEU A 73 3.00 -11.37 -13.87
N GLU A 74 3.08 -12.55 -14.47
CA GLU A 74 2.58 -12.83 -15.83
C GLU A 74 1.04 -12.74 -15.94
N GLU A 75 0.35 -12.78 -14.81
CA GLU A 75 -1.11 -12.73 -14.72
C GLU A 75 -1.59 -11.46 -13.98
N ASN A 76 -0.71 -10.49 -13.78
CA ASN A 76 -0.94 -9.38 -12.88
C ASN A 76 -0.47 -8.06 -13.48
N PRO A 77 -1.29 -7.43 -14.31
CA PRO A 77 -0.93 -6.16 -14.97
C PRO A 77 -0.62 -5.04 -13.98
N TYR A 78 -1.16 -5.10 -12.76
CA TYR A 78 -0.83 -4.14 -11.71
C TYR A 78 0.63 -4.30 -11.24
N LYS A 79 1.13 -5.54 -11.06
CA LYS A 79 2.54 -5.80 -10.74
C LYS A 79 3.47 -5.37 -11.87
N GLU A 80 3.07 -5.58 -13.12
CA GLU A 80 3.83 -5.11 -14.30
C GLU A 80 3.98 -3.59 -14.28
N ALA A 81 2.87 -2.87 -14.04
CA ALA A 81 2.90 -1.43 -13.93
C ALA A 81 3.75 -0.95 -12.74
N VAL A 82 3.72 -1.63 -11.60
CA VAL A 82 4.60 -1.32 -10.46
C VAL A 82 6.07 -1.50 -10.83
N LEU A 83 6.43 -2.55 -11.57
CA LEU A 83 7.79 -2.76 -12.06
C LEU A 83 8.25 -1.57 -12.92
N GLU A 84 7.46 -1.18 -13.91
CA GLU A 84 7.75 -0.05 -14.78
C GLU A 84 7.89 1.28 -14.01
N LEU A 85 7.00 1.52 -13.04
CA LEU A 85 7.04 2.73 -12.21
C LEU A 85 8.27 2.76 -11.30
N VAL A 86 8.69 1.63 -10.76
CA VAL A 86 9.91 1.53 -9.94
C VAL A 86 11.14 1.90 -10.75
N GLU A 87 11.23 1.43 -11.99
CA GLU A 87 12.33 1.77 -12.90
C GLU A 87 12.28 3.23 -13.34
N LYS A 88 11.13 3.69 -13.87
CA LYS A 88 10.92 5.05 -14.35
C LYS A 88 11.16 6.09 -13.26
N GLY A 89 10.60 5.88 -12.07
CA GLY A 89 10.68 6.79 -10.94
C GLY A 89 11.97 6.65 -10.12
N LYS A 90 12.86 5.71 -10.45
CA LYS A 90 14.05 5.35 -9.65
C LYS A 90 13.69 5.19 -8.17
N VAL A 91 12.60 4.51 -7.92
CA VAL A 91 11.95 4.40 -6.61
C VAL A 91 12.90 3.80 -5.57
N LYS A 92 12.93 4.40 -4.39
CA LYS A 92 13.74 3.99 -3.24
C LYS A 92 12.91 3.60 -2.02
N LYS A 93 11.61 3.88 -2.03
CA LYS A 93 10.65 3.47 -0.99
C LYS A 93 9.33 3.12 -1.65
N PHE A 94 8.74 2.02 -1.24
CA PHE A 94 7.41 1.57 -1.67
C PHE A 94 6.49 1.42 -0.46
N VAL A 95 5.30 1.99 -0.53
CA VAL A 95 4.28 1.92 0.52
C VAL A 95 2.95 1.49 -0.07
N ASP A 96 2.48 0.33 0.35
CA ASP A 96 1.22 -0.28 -0.09
C ASP A 96 0.13 0.01 0.94
N ILE A 97 -0.93 0.70 0.54
CA ILE A 97 -2.00 1.19 1.43
C ILE A 97 -3.20 0.26 1.35
N HIS A 98 -3.59 -0.27 2.49
CA HIS A 98 -4.68 -1.23 2.65
C HIS A 98 -5.68 -0.85 3.75
N GLY A 99 -6.85 -1.47 3.69
CA GLY A 99 -7.86 -1.42 4.73
C GLY A 99 -7.75 -2.61 5.66
N LEU A 100 -7.51 -2.34 6.93
CA LEU A 100 -7.42 -3.36 7.98
C LEU A 100 -8.74 -4.11 8.14
N ASN A 101 -8.64 -5.44 8.22
CA ASN A 101 -9.78 -6.28 8.57
C ASN A 101 -10.26 -5.95 10.00
N PRO A 102 -11.57 -5.66 10.20
CA PRO A 102 -12.12 -5.25 11.51
C PRO A 102 -12.03 -6.34 12.61
N GLN A 103 -11.61 -7.55 12.28
CA GLN A 103 -11.39 -8.62 13.26
C GLN A 103 -10.10 -8.46 14.08
N TYR A 104 -9.19 -7.58 13.65
CA TYR A 104 -7.95 -7.33 14.37
C TYR A 104 -8.13 -6.31 15.49
N GLU A 105 -7.44 -6.51 16.61
CA GLU A 105 -7.53 -5.67 17.82
C GLU A 105 -6.58 -4.46 17.81
N TYR A 106 -5.86 -4.22 16.72
CA TYR A 106 -5.01 -3.04 16.53
C TYR A 106 -5.62 -2.11 15.48
N ASP A 107 -5.20 -0.85 15.51
CA ASP A 107 -5.74 0.19 14.64
C ASP A 107 -4.93 0.39 13.36
N LEU A 108 -3.63 0.12 13.46
CA LEU A 108 -2.69 0.25 12.37
C LEU A 108 -1.72 -0.93 12.35
N GLY A 109 -1.76 -1.70 11.28
CA GLY A 109 -0.80 -2.77 11.02
C GLY A 109 0.23 -2.33 9.99
N ILE A 110 1.52 -2.41 10.32
CA ILE A 110 2.61 -2.10 9.40
C ILE A 110 3.38 -3.38 9.16
N TYR A 111 3.22 -3.92 7.95
CA TYR A 111 3.85 -5.17 7.56
C TYR A 111 5.05 -4.91 6.68
N TYR A 112 6.20 -5.51 7.02
CA TYR A 112 7.37 -5.52 6.16
C TYR A 112 7.58 -6.91 5.56
N PRO A 113 7.99 -6.99 4.28
CA PRO A 113 8.22 -8.28 3.64
C PRO A 113 9.57 -8.84 4.07
N SER A 114 9.58 -10.10 4.47
CA SER A 114 10.76 -10.92 4.73
C SER A 114 11.95 -10.23 5.47
N LYS A 115 13.17 -10.66 5.17
CA LYS A 115 14.41 -10.27 5.88
C LYS A 115 15.13 -9.06 5.30
N PHE A 116 14.47 -8.24 4.48
CA PHE A 116 15.10 -7.07 3.90
C PHE A 116 15.19 -5.94 4.93
N PHE A 117 16.38 -5.76 5.51
CA PHE A 117 16.61 -4.83 6.63
C PHE A 117 16.11 -3.41 6.38
N LYS A 118 16.26 -2.89 5.17
CA LYS A 118 15.76 -1.56 4.82
C LYS A 118 14.24 -1.44 4.90
N SER A 119 13.49 -2.54 4.69
CA SER A 119 12.04 -2.57 4.89
C SER A 119 11.67 -2.51 6.37
N ILE A 120 12.48 -3.13 7.24
CA ILE A 120 12.31 -3.03 8.71
C ILE A 120 12.45 -1.58 9.15
N CYS A 121 13.52 -0.91 8.71
CA CYS A 121 13.73 0.52 9.02
C CYS A 121 12.56 1.39 8.52
N LEU A 122 12.07 1.14 7.29
CA LEU A 122 10.92 1.87 6.75
C LEU A 122 9.65 1.62 7.59
N ALA A 123 9.41 0.38 8.04
CA ALA A 123 8.28 0.05 8.90
C ALA A 123 8.33 0.78 10.24
N ASP A 124 9.50 0.83 10.86
CA ASP A 124 9.73 1.56 12.11
C ASP A 124 9.55 3.08 11.93
N ASP A 125 10.03 3.63 10.82
CA ASP A 125 9.87 5.05 10.50
C ASP A 125 8.38 5.41 10.29
N VAL A 126 7.63 4.57 9.58
CA VAL A 126 6.19 4.74 9.39
C VAL A 126 5.45 4.64 10.74
N CYS A 127 5.73 3.62 11.53
CA CYS A 127 5.10 3.42 12.84
C CYS A 127 5.29 4.66 13.74
N ARG A 128 6.54 5.07 13.93
CA ARG A 128 6.87 6.26 14.76
C ARG A 128 6.39 7.57 14.16
N GLY A 129 6.32 7.65 12.84
CA GLY A 129 5.92 8.86 12.14
C GLY A 129 4.43 9.11 12.18
N VAL A 130 3.63 8.04 12.16
CA VAL A 130 2.16 8.14 12.19
C VAL A 130 1.62 8.39 13.59
N ASP A 131 2.25 7.83 14.63
CA ASP A 131 1.86 8.02 16.05
C ASP A 131 2.20 9.44 16.56
N LYS A 132 1.56 10.44 15.98
CA LYS A 132 1.79 11.85 16.33
C LYS A 132 0.49 12.64 16.35
N ARG A 133 0.47 13.75 17.09
CA ARG A 133 -0.65 14.68 17.19
C ARG A 133 -1.93 13.98 17.65
N THR A 134 -3.02 14.11 16.91
CA THR A 134 -4.33 13.52 17.19
C THR A 134 -4.37 11.99 17.04
N LEU A 135 -3.35 11.39 16.40
CA LEU A 135 -3.18 9.94 16.30
C LEU A 135 -2.28 9.36 17.38
N ARG A 136 -1.80 10.20 18.32
CA ARG A 136 -0.96 9.72 19.41
C ARG A 136 -1.75 8.73 20.28
N GLY A 137 -1.18 7.54 20.45
CA GLY A 137 -1.76 6.47 21.27
C GLY A 137 -2.75 5.57 20.52
N ILE A 138 -2.85 5.65 19.18
CA ILE A 138 -3.47 4.57 18.42
C ILE A 138 -2.65 3.29 18.58
N ASN A 139 -3.33 2.16 18.61
CA ASN A 139 -2.68 0.86 18.74
C ASN A 139 -2.03 0.45 17.41
N SER A 140 -0.73 0.76 17.25
CA SER A 140 0.05 0.45 16.05
C SER A 140 0.96 -0.75 16.29
N CYS A 141 0.95 -1.69 15.35
CA CYS A 141 1.77 -2.89 15.41
C CYS A 141 2.63 -3.02 14.16
N VAL A 142 3.90 -3.39 14.35
CA VAL A 142 4.82 -3.72 13.25
C VAL A 142 4.96 -5.23 13.16
N PHE A 143 4.71 -5.78 11.98
CA PHE A 143 4.75 -7.22 11.74
C PHE A 143 5.68 -7.56 10.59
N ARG A 144 6.31 -8.71 10.69
CA ARG A 144 6.86 -9.37 9.52
C ARG A 144 5.75 -10.10 8.79
N PHE A 145 5.69 -9.96 7.47
CA PHE A 145 4.85 -10.84 6.64
C PHE A 145 5.37 -12.27 6.80
N ASP A 146 4.55 -13.13 7.40
CA ASP A 146 4.82 -14.56 7.44
C ASP A 146 4.15 -15.16 6.21
N ASN A 147 4.98 -15.52 5.23
CA ASN A 147 4.47 -15.79 3.90
C ASN A 147 4.22 -17.28 3.69
N ASP A 148 3.00 -17.59 3.47
CA ASP A 148 2.40 -18.89 3.21
C ASP A 148 2.28 -19.17 1.70
N ASN A 149 3.33 -19.06 0.95
CA ASN A 149 3.40 -19.42 -0.48
C ASN A 149 2.76 -18.42 -1.47
N ARG A 150 2.53 -17.17 -1.07
CA ARG A 150 2.12 -16.09 -1.97
C ARG A 150 3.18 -15.00 -2.04
N GLU A 151 3.37 -14.41 -3.18
CA GLU A 151 4.22 -13.24 -3.32
C GLU A 151 3.37 -11.96 -3.27
N SER A 152 3.25 -11.36 -2.08
CA SER A 152 2.57 -10.05 -1.96
C SER A 152 3.26 -8.98 -2.79
N LEU A 153 2.56 -7.89 -3.10
CA LEU A 153 3.13 -6.78 -3.87
C LEU A 153 4.37 -6.18 -3.19
N GLY A 154 4.30 -5.99 -1.87
CA GLY A 154 5.44 -5.52 -1.09
C GLY A 154 6.63 -6.49 -1.10
N GLU A 155 6.37 -7.80 -1.08
CA GLU A 155 7.43 -8.81 -1.18
C GLU A 155 8.07 -8.84 -2.56
N PHE A 156 7.27 -8.77 -3.62
CA PHE A 156 7.75 -8.64 -5.00
C PHE A 156 8.70 -7.44 -5.13
N VAL A 157 8.27 -6.27 -4.66
CA VAL A 157 9.08 -5.04 -4.71
C VAL A 157 10.38 -5.19 -3.90
N ALA A 158 10.30 -5.74 -2.68
CA ALA A 158 11.49 -5.90 -1.85
C ALA A 158 12.46 -6.97 -2.36
N SER A 159 11.94 -8.13 -2.79
CA SER A 159 12.78 -9.28 -3.15
C SER A 159 13.33 -9.19 -4.57
N LYS A 160 12.49 -8.80 -5.53
CA LYS A 160 12.84 -8.76 -6.95
C LYS A 160 13.47 -7.43 -7.35
N LEU A 161 12.90 -6.32 -6.88
CA LEU A 161 13.34 -4.98 -7.29
C LEU A 161 14.32 -4.35 -6.31
N ARG A 162 14.55 -4.98 -5.15
CA ARG A 162 15.47 -4.52 -4.10
C ARG A 162 15.14 -3.12 -3.56
N VAL A 163 13.86 -2.78 -3.54
CA VAL A 163 13.35 -1.53 -2.98
C VAL A 163 12.73 -1.79 -1.61
N PRO A 164 13.08 -1.01 -0.56
CA PRO A 164 12.41 -1.08 0.73
C PRO A 164 10.89 -0.91 0.56
N SER A 165 10.12 -1.83 1.12
CA SER A 165 8.67 -1.82 0.99
C SER A 165 7.98 -2.15 2.29
N VAL A 166 6.83 -1.56 2.51
CA VAL A 166 5.90 -1.85 3.62
C VAL A 166 4.47 -1.87 3.10
N GLN A 167 3.64 -2.70 3.73
CA GLN A 167 2.19 -2.66 3.59
C GLN A 167 1.60 -2.04 4.86
N VAL A 168 0.73 -1.06 4.70
CA VAL A 168 0.10 -0.32 5.79
C VAL A 168 -1.40 -0.61 5.80
N GLU A 169 -1.85 -1.37 6.78
CA GLU A 169 -3.24 -1.75 7.01
C GLU A 169 -3.89 -0.75 7.97
N ILE A 170 -4.92 -0.03 7.54
CA ILE A 170 -5.52 1.08 8.26
C ILE A 170 -6.93 0.72 8.70
N ALA A 171 -7.23 0.83 9.99
CA ALA A 171 -8.57 0.60 10.51
C ALA A 171 -9.62 1.46 9.80
N LYS A 172 -10.81 0.89 9.61
CA LYS A 172 -11.91 1.52 8.87
C LYS A 172 -12.25 2.91 9.42
N TYR A 173 -12.35 3.04 10.74
CA TYR A 173 -12.73 4.30 11.39
C TYR A 173 -11.69 5.42 11.17
N ILE A 174 -10.38 5.09 11.05
CA ILE A 174 -9.33 6.07 10.72
C ILE A 174 -9.50 6.57 9.29
N ARG A 175 -9.85 5.67 8.37
CA ARG A 175 -10.09 6.03 6.97
C ARG A 175 -11.36 6.85 6.77
N GLU A 176 -12.44 6.54 7.51
CA GLU A 176 -13.76 7.16 7.34
C GLU A 176 -13.89 8.51 8.06
N LYS A 177 -13.31 8.67 9.25
CA LYS A 177 -13.38 9.91 10.01
C LYS A 177 -12.33 10.92 9.54
N GLU A 178 -12.79 12.05 9.03
CA GLU A 178 -11.90 13.08 8.49
C GLU A 178 -10.89 13.60 9.51
N GLU A 179 -11.33 13.77 10.75
CA GLU A 179 -10.50 14.23 11.87
C GLU A 179 -9.35 13.27 12.23
N LEU A 180 -9.39 12.00 11.76
CA LEU A 180 -8.33 11.02 11.91
C LEU A 180 -7.60 10.78 10.60
N ARG A 181 -8.33 10.70 9.48
CA ARG A 181 -7.76 10.48 8.15
C ARG A 181 -6.79 11.59 7.74
N LYS A 182 -7.18 12.85 7.94
CA LYS A 182 -6.32 14.00 7.58
C LYS A 182 -5.00 14.00 8.33
N PRO A 183 -4.95 13.89 9.68
CA PRO A 183 -3.68 13.74 10.39
C PRO A 183 -2.87 12.50 9.98
N PHE A 184 -3.53 11.38 9.64
CA PHE A 184 -2.84 10.19 9.14
C PHE A 184 -2.10 10.50 7.83
N ILE A 185 -2.77 11.12 6.88
CA ILE A 185 -2.19 11.54 5.59
C ILE A 185 -1.01 12.50 5.81
N GLU A 186 -1.19 13.53 6.64
CA GLU A 186 -0.15 14.52 6.94
C GLU A 186 1.09 13.89 7.61
N ASN A 187 0.86 13.00 8.56
CA ASN A 187 1.93 12.32 9.29
C ASN A 187 2.70 11.35 8.37
N LEU A 188 1.99 10.54 7.57
CA LEU A 188 2.65 9.63 6.64
C LEU A 188 3.38 10.38 5.52
N ALA A 189 2.78 11.45 4.98
CA ALA A 189 3.45 12.32 4.01
C ALA A 189 4.77 12.92 4.58
N ALA A 190 4.78 13.29 5.85
CA ALA A 190 5.99 13.80 6.51
C ALA A 190 7.11 12.75 6.63
N VAL A 191 6.77 11.46 6.83
CA VAL A 191 7.72 10.34 6.85
C VAL A 191 8.32 10.07 5.46
N LEU A 192 7.53 10.29 4.42
CA LEU A 192 7.91 9.95 3.05
C LEU A 192 8.65 11.08 2.32
N ARG A 193 8.62 12.30 2.83
CA ARG A 193 9.45 13.39 2.30
C ARG A 193 10.93 13.03 2.41
N VAL A 194 11.64 13.16 1.32
CA VAL A 194 13.08 12.87 1.19
C VAL A 194 13.87 14.15 1.49
#